data_bbde3d3c45a03b09c7ce4b87fb6f1e5a
#
_entry.id   bbde3d3c45a03b09c7ce4b87fb6f1e5a
#
_cell.length_a   1.000
_cell.length_b   1.000
_cell.length_c   1.000
_cell.angle_alpha   90.00
_cell.angle_beta   90.00
_cell.angle_gamma   90.00
#
_symmetry.space_group_name_H-M   'P 1'
#
loop_
_entity.id
_entity.type
_entity.pdbx_description
1 polymer ?
#
loop_
_entity_poly.entity_id
_entity_poly.type
_entity_poly.pdbx_seq_one_letter_code
_entity_poly.pdbx_strand_id
1 'polypeptide(L)'
;MKKPTLYLFLSLLAILVFISCQPERKHRGITDENQRTHVDSVIFEAFGTRDVPRTLAVIDSVEKAGELSKVRSIFYRTITYNVASAYHLSMKLYSQLASIDVSELDDQGDFECYNYTCKDYLRLLCHMKRYDIALREAYAFDRKLREVGDDDFTRLHDIAEMIGECELSLGQTKEAEQHFQNALDNIHDMLKIHHAPLDFRECQHTMKSVAMAYIQAGEYDKAMPWIERQDSLFTIASARSDRDTLYIDEMKADLSYCKMLLEHKRGGKVAAERAYRDYLLTRTSKRIGHIINSTEYLMQTGRYSEAADNYELLDSYMNSSAFEIDLENIGRYFFPKYRANLLAGRKDSALYVANQIAEAYDSALVRQKRNDAALLAMAYDMEDKEREQAEHKAKMLHERIITTAFVVALIVIFFVLYAIIKRKKK
;
A
#
# COMPACT_ATOMS: atom_id res chain seq x y z
N MET A 1 8.54 54.34 27.13
CA MET A 1 9.04 53.56 26.00
C MET A 1 9.00 54.43 24.74
N LYS A 2 10.10 54.53 24.00
CA LYS A 2 10.15 55.30 22.75
C LYS A 2 9.30 54.56 21.68
N LYS A 3 8.56 55.31 20.85
CA LYS A 3 7.69 54.74 19.80
C LYS A 3 8.30 53.51 19.02
N PRO A 4 9.60 53.51 18.68
CA PRO A 4 10.20 52.38 17.95
C PRO A 4 10.25 51.09 18.75
N THR A 5 10.42 51.13 20.07
CA THR A 5 10.42 49.92 20.91
C THR A 5 9.05 49.26 21.03
N LEU A 6 7.98 50.00 20.88
CA LEU A 6 6.61 49.45 20.87
C LEU A 6 6.30 48.72 19.56
N TYR A 7 6.72 49.27 18.42
CA TYR A 7 6.54 48.63 17.12
C TYR A 7 7.38 47.37 17.01
N LEU A 8 8.60 47.35 17.55
CA LEU A 8 9.46 46.15 17.60
C LEU A 8 8.84 45.05 18.46
N PHE A 9 8.24 45.42 19.59
CA PHE A 9 7.57 44.43 20.46
C PHE A 9 6.30 43.83 19.81
N LEU A 10 5.51 44.68 19.12
CA LEU A 10 4.32 44.22 18.38
C LEU A 10 4.67 43.33 17.19
N SER A 11 5.74 43.68 16.46
CA SER A 11 6.21 42.84 15.37
C SER A 11 6.78 41.48 15.88
N LEU A 12 7.50 41.48 17.01
CA LEU A 12 7.97 40.26 17.65
C LEU A 12 6.81 39.38 18.16
N LEU A 13 5.77 40.00 18.74
CA LEU A 13 4.59 39.27 19.22
C LEU A 13 3.78 38.68 18.05
N ALA A 14 3.65 39.43 16.95
CA ALA A 14 3.01 38.91 15.72
C ALA A 14 3.81 37.76 15.10
N ILE A 15 5.13 37.84 15.08
CA ILE A 15 6.01 36.78 14.62
C ILE A 15 5.90 35.57 15.53
N LEU A 16 5.88 35.74 16.85
CA LEU A 16 5.70 34.61 17.80
C LEU A 16 4.33 33.93 17.66
N VAL A 17 3.26 34.68 17.41
CA VAL A 17 1.93 34.11 17.13
C VAL A 17 1.93 33.37 15.79
N PHE A 18 2.60 33.88 14.77
CA PHE A 18 2.72 33.22 13.47
C PHE A 18 3.57 31.93 13.55
N ILE A 19 4.66 31.95 14.31
CA ILE A 19 5.53 30.75 14.49
C ILE A 19 4.81 29.68 15.31
N SER A 20 4.02 30.06 16.33
CA SER A 20 3.24 29.09 17.12
C SER A 20 2.04 28.49 16.37
N CYS A 21 1.67 29.05 15.23
CA CYS A 21 0.56 28.56 14.39
C CYS A 21 1.03 27.72 13.19
N GLN A 22 2.32 27.59 12.96
CA GLN A 22 2.79 26.62 11.96
C GLN A 22 2.87 25.24 12.63
N PRO A 23 2.18 24.22 12.11
CA PRO A 23 2.43 22.87 12.56
C PRO A 23 3.90 22.57 12.31
N GLU A 24 4.63 22.17 13.34
CA GLU A 24 5.98 21.65 13.19
C GLU A 24 5.92 20.48 12.20
N ARG A 25 6.59 20.62 11.06
CA ARG A 25 6.81 19.49 10.15
C ARG A 25 7.67 18.49 10.90
N LYS A 26 7.07 17.39 11.31
CA LYS A 26 7.81 16.30 11.93
C LYS A 26 8.61 15.61 10.83
N HIS A 27 9.93 15.76 10.87
CA HIS A 27 10.82 14.94 10.07
C HIS A 27 10.78 13.52 10.63
N ARG A 28 10.11 12.64 9.91
CA ARG A 28 10.04 11.22 10.24
C ARG A 28 11.11 10.51 9.42
N GLY A 29 12.19 10.13 10.08
CA GLY A 29 13.23 9.33 9.41
C GLY A 29 12.71 7.95 8.98
N ILE A 30 13.34 7.32 7.98
CA ILE A 30 13.06 5.92 7.63
C ILE A 30 13.45 5.04 8.81
N THR A 31 12.55 4.16 9.23
CA THR A 31 12.87 3.18 10.25
C THR A 31 13.79 2.13 9.66
N ASP A 32 14.97 2.01 10.22
CA ASP A 32 15.83 0.84 9.99
C ASP A 32 15.08 -0.43 10.43
N GLU A 33 15.17 -1.51 9.67
CA GLU A 33 14.60 -2.82 10.04
C GLU A 33 15.04 -3.29 11.44
N ASN A 34 16.18 -2.78 11.92
CA ASN A 34 16.70 -3.03 13.28
C ASN A 34 15.88 -2.37 14.40
N GLN A 35 14.93 -1.46 14.09
CA GLN A 35 14.07 -0.82 15.08
C GLN A 35 12.74 -1.55 15.29
N ARG A 36 12.54 -2.69 14.63
CA ARG A 36 11.39 -3.54 14.92
C ARG A 36 11.42 -3.93 16.39
N THR A 37 10.34 -3.66 17.08
CA THR A 37 10.21 -4.05 18.48
C THR A 37 10.25 -5.57 18.59
N HIS A 38 10.61 -6.09 19.78
CA HIS A 38 10.51 -7.54 20.06
C HIS A 38 9.11 -8.07 19.74
N VAL A 39 8.08 -7.27 20.00
CA VAL A 39 6.67 -7.56 19.71
C VAL A 39 6.42 -7.80 18.23
N ASP A 40 6.93 -6.91 17.36
CA ASP A 40 6.79 -7.08 15.92
C ASP A 40 7.42 -8.40 15.45
N SER A 41 8.59 -8.73 16.00
CA SER A 41 9.28 -9.99 15.68
C SER A 41 8.48 -11.23 16.07
N VAL A 42 7.86 -11.23 17.25
CA VAL A 42 7.01 -12.35 17.72
C VAL A 42 5.77 -12.52 16.85
N ILE A 43 5.14 -11.42 16.44
CA ILE A 43 3.97 -11.48 15.55
C ILE A 43 4.39 -11.97 14.15
N PHE A 44 5.49 -11.47 13.58
CA PHE A 44 5.99 -11.93 12.28
C PHE A 44 6.42 -13.40 12.29
N GLU A 45 6.99 -13.91 13.38
CA GLU A 45 7.28 -15.33 13.53
C GLU A 45 6.01 -16.16 13.48
N ALA A 46 4.97 -15.77 14.22
CA ALA A 46 3.66 -16.44 14.18
C ALA A 46 3.05 -16.37 12.78
N PHE A 47 3.07 -15.21 12.13
CA PHE A 47 2.59 -15.01 10.76
C PHE A 47 3.34 -15.89 9.74
N GLY A 48 4.64 -16.06 9.91
CA GLY A 48 5.47 -16.93 9.07
C GLY A 48 5.06 -18.40 9.12
N THR A 49 4.38 -18.86 10.19
CA THR A 49 3.84 -20.23 10.28
C THR A 49 2.60 -20.45 9.40
N ARG A 50 1.97 -19.36 8.92
CA ARG A 50 0.71 -19.38 8.15
C ARG A 50 -0.49 -19.96 8.90
N ASP A 51 -0.38 -20.11 10.21
CA ASP A 51 -1.47 -20.52 11.08
C ASP A 51 -2.23 -19.26 11.52
N VAL A 52 -3.32 -18.98 10.82
CA VAL A 52 -4.14 -17.76 11.05
C VAL A 52 -4.68 -17.70 12.48
N PRO A 53 -5.31 -18.76 13.05
CA PRO A 53 -5.75 -18.76 14.43
C PRO A 53 -4.62 -18.48 15.43
N ARG A 54 -3.46 -19.09 15.24
CA ARG A 54 -2.28 -18.88 16.09
C ARG A 54 -1.79 -17.42 15.99
N THR A 55 -1.69 -16.89 14.79
CA THR A 55 -1.25 -15.50 14.58
C THR A 55 -2.19 -14.52 15.28
N LEU A 56 -3.50 -14.69 15.11
CA LEU A 56 -4.50 -13.85 15.78
C LEU A 56 -4.43 -13.96 17.30
N ALA A 57 -4.21 -15.16 17.86
CA ALA A 57 -4.05 -15.36 19.29
C ALA A 57 -2.80 -14.65 19.85
N VAL A 58 -1.70 -14.62 19.10
CA VAL A 58 -0.50 -13.83 19.45
C VAL A 58 -0.80 -12.34 19.45
N ILE A 59 -1.45 -11.83 18.41
CA ILE A 59 -1.85 -10.41 18.33
C ILE A 59 -2.75 -10.05 19.51
N ASP A 60 -3.76 -10.87 19.84
CA ASP A 60 -4.65 -10.67 20.98
C ASP A 60 -3.89 -10.62 22.32
N SER A 61 -2.89 -11.48 22.49
CA SER A 61 -2.08 -11.55 23.69
C SER A 61 -1.27 -10.28 23.91
N VAL A 62 -0.60 -9.81 22.85
CA VAL A 62 0.26 -8.62 22.88
C VAL A 62 -0.58 -7.35 23.04
N GLU A 63 -1.72 -7.27 22.38
CA GLU A 63 -2.66 -6.14 22.52
C GLU A 63 -3.22 -6.05 23.94
N LYS A 64 -3.60 -7.18 24.56
CA LYS A 64 -4.03 -7.23 25.97
C LYS A 64 -2.94 -6.85 26.96
N ALA A 65 -1.68 -7.11 26.63
CA ALA A 65 -0.54 -6.67 27.44
C ALA A 65 -0.29 -5.15 27.32
N GLY A 66 -0.97 -4.45 26.40
CA GLY A 66 -0.77 -3.01 26.13
C GLY A 66 0.53 -2.72 25.39
N GLU A 67 1.13 -3.72 24.74
CA GLU A 67 2.41 -3.60 24.02
C GLU A 67 2.24 -3.31 22.54
N LEU A 68 0.99 -3.29 22.04
CA LEU A 68 0.66 -3.08 20.64
C LEU A 68 -0.26 -1.86 20.49
N SER A 69 0.14 -0.91 19.63
CA SER A 69 -0.72 0.22 19.30
C SER A 69 -1.93 -0.22 18.49
N LYS A 70 -2.99 0.60 18.48
CA LYS A 70 -4.19 0.35 17.68
C LYS A 70 -3.87 0.23 16.19
N VAL A 71 -2.96 1.07 15.68
CA VAL A 71 -2.56 1.06 14.25
C VAL A 71 -1.86 -0.25 13.89
N ARG A 72 -0.89 -0.68 14.70
CA ARG A 72 -0.18 -1.95 14.48
C ARG A 72 -1.12 -3.14 14.62
N SER A 73 -2.05 -3.11 15.57
CA SER A 73 -3.07 -4.16 15.71
C SER A 73 -3.92 -4.28 14.44
N ILE A 74 -4.39 -3.15 13.88
CA ILE A 74 -5.13 -3.13 12.61
C ILE A 74 -4.27 -3.71 11.49
N PHE A 75 -3.02 -3.26 11.34
CA PHE A 75 -2.10 -3.72 10.31
C PHE A 75 -1.90 -5.24 10.36
N TYR A 76 -1.50 -5.80 11.50
CA TYR A 76 -1.23 -7.23 11.63
C TYR A 76 -2.47 -8.09 11.41
N ARG A 77 -3.64 -7.64 11.88
CA ARG A 77 -4.90 -8.35 11.64
C ARG A 77 -5.31 -8.31 10.17
N THR A 78 -5.19 -7.15 9.50
CA THR A 78 -5.57 -7.03 8.08
C THR A 78 -4.71 -7.90 7.20
N ILE A 79 -3.38 -7.91 7.35
CA ILE A 79 -2.51 -8.80 6.56
C ILE A 79 -2.81 -10.28 6.84
N THR A 80 -3.12 -10.64 8.09
CA THR A 80 -3.48 -12.00 8.48
C THR A 80 -4.78 -12.45 7.81
N TYR A 81 -5.82 -11.60 7.81
CA TYR A 81 -7.09 -11.90 7.15
C TYR A 81 -6.97 -11.91 5.62
N ASN A 82 -6.15 -11.01 5.04
CA ASN A 82 -5.93 -10.97 3.59
C ASN A 82 -5.24 -12.25 3.09
N VAL A 83 -4.27 -12.78 3.84
CA VAL A 83 -3.64 -14.08 3.52
C VAL A 83 -4.65 -15.23 3.53
N ALA A 84 -5.65 -15.18 4.41
CA ALA A 84 -6.73 -16.15 4.48
C ALA A 84 -7.88 -15.90 3.48
N SER A 85 -7.80 -14.85 2.66
CA SER A 85 -8.89 -14.35 1.81
C SER A 85 -10.19 -14.01 2.58
N ALA A 86 -10.09 -13.77 3.88
CA ALA A 86 -11.20 -13.37 4.75
C ALA A 86 -11.46 -11.84 4.66
N TYR A 87 -11.64 -11.34 3.45
CA TYR A 87 -11.67 -9.91 3.11
C TYR A 87 -12.75 -9.13 3.86
N HIS A 88 -13.89 -9.76 4.17
CA HIS A 88 -14.95 -9.14 4.96
C HIS A 88 -14.51 -8.74 6.39
N LEU A 89 -13.49 -9.43 6.94
CA LEU A 89 -12.91 -9.09 8.25
C LEU A 89 -11.89 -7.95 8.12
N SER A 90 -11.06 -7.97 7.07
CA SER A 90 -10.15 -6.86 6.77
C SER A 90 -10.90 -5.55 6.56
N MET A 91 -12.01 -5.56 5.81
CA MET A 91 -12.81 -4.37 5.53
C MET A 91 -13.34 -3.69 6.80
N LYS A 92 -13.75 -4.48 7.81
CA LYS A 92 -14.16 -3.92 9.11
C LYS A 92 -13.03 -3.20 9.86
N LEU A 93 -11.79 -3.60 9.61
CA LEU A 93 -10.62 -2.96 10.20
C LEU A 93 -10.20 -1.71 9.42
N TYR A 94 -10.28 -1.74 8.10
CA TYR A 94 -9.96 -0.58 7.27
C TYR A 94 -10.84 0.63 7.61
N SER A 95 -12.14 0.45 7.88
CA SER A 95 -13.01 1.55 8.31
C SER A 95 -12.53 2.23 9.60
N GLN A 96 -11.77 1.52 10.45
CA GLN A 96 -11.20 2.09 11.66
C GLN A 96 -10.02 3.03 11.39
N LEU A 97 -9.32 2.89 10.25
CA LEU A 97 -8.24 3.81 9.86
C LEU A 97 -8.76 5.23 9.62
N ALA A 98 -10.00 5.39 9.14
CA ALA A 98 -10.59 6.69 8.92
C ALA A 98 -10.70 7.52 10.22
N SER A 99 -10.77 6.83 11.39
CA SER A 99 -10.84 7.49 12.71
C SER A 99 -9.46 7.85 13.30
N ILE A 100 -8.36 7.49 12.62
CA ILE A 100 -7.00 7.77 13.09
C ILE A 100 -6.56 9.12 12.55
N ASP A 101 -6.17 10.01 13.44
CA ASP A 101 -5.50 11.26 13.05
C ASP A 101 -4.02 10.97 12.80
N VAL A 102 -3.65 10.99 11.54
CA VAL A 102 -2.29 10.69 11.09
C VAL A 102 -1.27 11.70 11.65
N SER A 103 -1.72 12.94 11.93
CA SER A 103 -0.86 13.98 12.49
C SER A 103 -0.44 13.71 13.94
N GLU A 104 -1.20 12.85 14.64
CA GLU A 104 -0.92 12.44 16.02
C GLU A 104 -0.02 11.21 16.12
N LEU A 105 0.30 10.56 15.00
CA LEU A 105 1.19 9.40 14.98
C LEU A 105 2.65 9.87 15.14
N ASP A 106 3.16 9.79 16.37
CA ASP A 106 4.54 10.16 16.70
C ASP A 106 5.54 9.02 16.47
N ASP A 107 5.09 7.77 16.59
CA ASP A 107 5.92 6.59 16.34
C ASP A 107 6.03 6.31 14.85
N GLN A 108 7.27 6.19 14.38
CA GLN A 108 7.57 5.95 12.97
C GLN A 108 7.00 4.60 12.50
N GLY A 109 7.11 3.56 13.31
CA GLY A 109 6.59 2.25 12.97
C GLY A 109 5.06 2.24 12.87
N ASP A 110 4.35 3.02 13.68
CA ASP A 110 2.91 3.19 13.60
C ASP A 110 2.52 3.88 12.29
N PHE A 111 3.28 4.91 11.89
CA PHE A 111 3.05 5.61 10.63
C PHE A 111 3.27 4.69 9.43
N GLU A 112 4.33 3.88 9.45
CA GLU A 112 4.57 2.86 8.42
C GLU A 112 3.44 1.83 8.36
N CYS A 113 3.01 1.30 9.49
CA CYS A 113 1.89 0.37 9.57
C CYS A 113 0.59 0.98 9.01
N TYR A 114 0.34 2.27 9.29
CA TYR A 114 -0.77 3.00 8.70
C TYR A 114 -0.68 3.04 7.18
N ASN A 115 0.47 3.45 6.63
CA ASN A 115 0.71 3.55 5.19
C ASN A 115 0.57 2.19 4.49
N TYR A 116 1.19 1.15 5.06
CA TYR A 116 1.06 -0.21 4.53
C TYR A 116 -0.39 -0.71 4.54
N THR A 117 -1.14 -0.41 5.60
CA THR A 117 -2.55 -0.82 5.70
C THR A 117 -3.41 -0.11 4.66
N CYS A 118 -3.19 1.19 4.43
CA CYS A 118 -3.87 1.93 3.36
C CYS A 118 -3.54 1.37 1.97
N LYS A 119 -2.27 1.06 1.72
CA LYS A 119 -1.82 0.44 0.46
C LYS A 119 -2.45 -0.94 0.25
N ASP A 120 -2.49 -1.77 1.29
CA ASP A 120 -3.14 -3.09 1.22
C ASP A 120 -4.64 -2.97 0.96
N TYR A 121 -5.29 -1.97 1.54
CA TYR A 121 -6.69 -1.69 1.26
C TYR A 121 -6.92 -1.32 -0.21
N LEU A 122 -6.13 -0.41 -0.76
CA LEU A 122 -6.22 -0.05 -2.18
C LEU A 122 -5.99 -1.25 -3.08
N ARG A 123 -4.99 -2.07 -2.80
CA ARG A 123 -4.73 -3.32 -3.52
C ARG A 123 -5.89 -4.31 -3.43
N LEU A 124 -6.53 -4.43 -2.27
CA LEU A 124 -7.71 -5.27 -2.12
C LEU A 124 -8.87 -4.77 -2.99
N LEU A 125 -9.11 -3.46 -3.06
CA LEU A 125 -10.11 -2.87 -3.94
C LEU A 125 -9.82 -3.15 -5.43
N CYS A 126 -8.56 -3.00 -5.86
CA CYS A 126 -8.13 -3.34 -7.22
C CYS A 126 -8.31 -4.85 -7.49
N HIS A 127 -7.97 -5.71 -6.52
CA HIS A 127 -8.21 -7.15 -6.61
C HIS A 127 -9.70 -7.48 -6.80
N MET A 128 -10.58 -6.78 -6.10
CA MET A 128 -12.04 -6.89 -6.25
C MET A 128 -12.57 -6.15 -7.49
N LYS A 129 -11.71 -5.60 -8.34
CA LYS A 129 -12.05 -4.79 -9.53
C LYS A 129 -12.92 -3.57 -9.23
N ARG A 130 -12.84 -3.05 -8.01
CA ARG A 130 -13.54 -1.83 -7.59
C ARG A 130 -12.64 -0.61 -7.79
N TYR A 131 -12.18 -0.45 -9.02
CA TYR A 131 -11.28 0.66 -9.42
C TYR A 131 -11.88 2.03 -9.16
N ASP A 132 -13.20 2.16 -9.23
CA ASP A 132 -13.96 3.37 -8.91
C ASP A 132 -13.76 3.82 -7.46
N ILE A 133 -13.88 2.88 -6.52
CA ILE A 133 -13.66 3.13 -5.10
C ILE A 133 -12.16 3.28 -4.82
N ALA A 134 -11.33 2.40 -5.38
CA ALA A 134 -9.89 2.44 -5.21
C ALA A 134 -9.31 3.81 -5.61
N LEU A 135 -9.75 4.36 -6.73
CA LEU A 135 -9.31 5.68 -7.21
C LEU A 135 -9.70 6.80 -6.24
N ARG A 136 -10.94 6.81 -5.75
CA ARG A 136 -11.40 7.80 -4.76
C ARG A 136 -10.56 7.74 -3.48
N GLU A 137 -10.35 6.55 -2.95
CA GLU A 137 -9.61 6.34 -1.70
C GLU A 137 -8.11 6.67 -1.88
N ALA A 138 -7.52 6.35 -3.04
CA ALA A 138 -6.14 6.69 -3.34
C ALA A 138 -5.90 8.20 -3.37
N TYR A 139 -6.82 8.97 -3.98
CA TYR A 139 -6.75 10.44 -3.94
C TYR A 139 -6.95 11.01 -2.53
N ALA A 140 -7.84 10.41 -1.73
CA ALA A 140 -8.03 10.82 -0.34
C ALA A 140 -6.77 10.57 0.49
N PHE A 141 -6.12 9.44 0.27
CA PHE A 141 -4.88 9.06 0.94
C PHE A 141 -3.69 9.93 0.52
N ASP A 142 -3.50 10.18 -0.78
CA ASP A 142 -2.46 11.10 -1.29
C ASP A 142 -2.60 12.49 -0.64
N ARG A 143 -3.81 13.03 -0.58
CA ARG A 143 -4.09 14.31 0.07
C ARG A 143 -3.74 14.31 1.56
N LYS A 144 -4.13 13.26 2.31
CA LYS A 144 -3.79 13.11 3.73
C LYS A 144 -2.28 13.11 3.96
N LEU A 145 -1.52 12.36 3.16
CA LEU A 145 -0.05 12.32 3.30
C LEU A 145 0.59 13.69 3.02
N ARG A 146 0.12 14.41 2.02
CA ARG A 146 0.62 15.76 1.71
C ARG A 146 0.28 16.76 2.80
N GLU A 147 -0.90 16.68 3.42
CA GLU A 147 -1.31 17.55 4.53
C GLU A 147 -0.44 17.36 5.78
N VAL A 148 0.03 16.15 6.05
CA VAL A 148 0.92 15.84 7.17
C VAL A 148 2.35 16.34 6.93
N GLY A 149 2.67 16.73 5.69
CA GLY A 149 3.97 17.25 5.32
C GLY A 149 5.06 16.20 5.28
N ASP A 150 4.70 15.00 4.89
CA ASP A 150 5.58 13.85 4.80
C ASP A 150 6.37 13.86 3.47
N ASP A 151 7.10 14.96 3.25
CA ASP A 151 7.97 15.09 2.08
C ASP A 151 9.16 14.11 2.12
N ASP A 152 9.51 13.59 3.31
CA ASP A 152 10.58 12.61 3.51
C ASP A 152 10.08 11.16 3.35
N PHE A 153 8.76 10.94 3.40
CA PHE A 153 8.16 9.62 3.30
C PHE A 153 7.65 9.37 1.89
N THR A 154 8.38 8.89 1.19
CA THR A 154 8.50 8.65 -0.22
C THR A 154 7.69 7.48 -0.76
N ARG A 155 6.63 7.11 -0.08
CA ARG A 155 5.60 6.21 -0.60
C ARG A 155 4.65 6.88 -1.61
N LEU A 156 4.86 8.16 -1.90
CA LEU A 156 4.09 8.88 -2.92
C LEU A 156 4.20 8.23 -4.31
N HIS A 157 5.33 7.58 -4.61
CA HIS A 157 5.47 6.82 -5.85
C HIS A 157 4.53 5.63 -5.93
N ASP A 158 4.30 4.92 -4.81
CA ASP A 158 3.36 3.80 -4.75
C ASP A 158 1.92 4.26 -4.96
N ILE A 159 1.54 5.40 -4.35
CA ILE A 159 0.19 5.94 -4.48
C ILE A 159 -0.06 6.44 -5.90
N ALA A 160 0.89 7.17 -6.47
CA ALA A 160 0.79 7.64 -7.84
C ALA A 160 0.70 6.46 -8.84
N GLU A 161 1.45 5.38 -8.60
CA GLU A 161 1.35 4.14 -9.37
C GLU A 161 -0.05 3.53 -9.28
N MET A 162 -0.61 3.41 -8.08
CA MET A 162 -1.93 2.82 -7.86
C MET A 162 -3.06 3.66 -8.44
N ILE A 163 -2.96 5.00 -8.39
CA ILE A 163 -3.90 5.89 -9.08
C ILE A 163 -3.83 5.63 -10.59
N GLY A 164 -2.64 5.59 -11.17
CA GLY A 164 -2.46 5.31 -12.58
C GLY A 164 -2.96 3.92 -13.00
N GLU A 165 -2.77 2.88 -12.18
CA GLU A 165 -3.32 1.55 -12.43
C GLU A 165 -4.86 1.56 -12.47
N CYS A 166 -5.50 2.24 -11.51
CA CYS A 166 -6.95 2.39 -11.48
C CYS A 166 -7.47 3.13 -12.71
N GLU A 167 -6.85 4.26 -13.08
CA GLU A 167 -7.21 5.06 -14.25
C GLU A 167 -7.06 4.27 -15.54
N LEU A 168 -5.95 3.55 -15.71
CA LEU A 168 -5.71 2.69 -16.87
C LEU A 168 -6.77 1.59 -16.96
N SER A 169 -7.16 0.99 -15.85
CA SER A 169 -8.21 -0.04 -15.76
C SER A 169 -9.60 0.51 -16.08
N LEU A 170 -9.82 1.81 -15.84
CA LEU A 170 -11.05 2.53 -16.21
C LEU A 170 -11.01 3.12 -17.62
N GLY A 171 -9.94 2.89 -18.39
CA GLY A 171 -9.76 3.39 -19.75
C GLY A 171 -9.29 4.86 -19.86
N GLN A 172 -8.87 5.46 -18.76
CA GLN A 172 -8.37 6.84 -18.64
C GLN A 172 -6.85 6.86 -18.91
N THR A 173 -6.45 6.51 -20.12
CA THR A 173 -5.04 6.23 -20.45
C THR A 173 -4.13 7.46 -20.30
N LYS A 174 -4.62 8.67 -20.61
CA LYS A 174 -3.79 9.89 -20.52
C LYS A 174 -3.54 10.30 -19.07
N GLU A 175 -4.55 10.21 -18.24
CA GLU A 175 -4.49 10.47 -16.81
C GLU A 175 -3.54 9.46 -16.13
N ALA A 176 -3.65 8.18 -16.48
CA ALA A 176 -2.76 7.13 -16.03
C ALA A 176 -1.28 7.41 -16.39
N GLU A 177 -1.01 7.83 -17.62
CA GLU A 177 0.36 8.20 -18.04
C GLU A 177 0.94 9.33 -17.18
N GLN A 178 0.12 10.32 -16.85
CA GLN A 178 0.56 11.44 -16.00
C GLN A 178 0.88 10.95 -14.58
N HIS A 179 0.04 10.09 -13.99
CA HIS A 179 0.30 9.55 -12.65
C HIS A 179 1.50 8.60 -12.64
N PHE A 180 1.70 7.79 -13.66
CA PHE A 180 2.91 6.99 -13.78
C PHE A 180 4.17 7.85 -13.93
N GLN A 181 4.09 9.00 -14.66
CA GLN A 181 5.21 9.93 -14.68
C GLN A 181 5.46 10.56 -13.30
N ASN A 182 4.39 10.94 -12.57
CA ASN A 182 4.53 11.42 -11.19
C ASN A 182 5.17 10.36 -10.28
N ALA A 183 4.82 9.07 -10.45
CA ALA A 183 5.47 7.98 -9.72
C ALA A 183 6.98 7.94 -10.02
N LEU A 184 7.38 8.10 -11.27
CA LEU A 184 8.78 8.13 -11.67
C LEU A 184 9.52 9.34 -11.07
N ASP A 185 8.90 10.51 -11.07
CA ASP A 185 9.48 11.73 -10.50
C ASP A 185 9.67 11.57 -8.98
N ASN A 186 8.68 11.01 -8.29
CA ASN A 186 8.78 10.69 -6.86
C ASN A 186 9.89 9.67 -6.57
N ILE A 187 10.08 8.64 -7.42
CA ILE A 187 11.20 7.69 -7.32
C ILE A 187 12.54 8.41 -7.45
N HIS A 188 12.66 9.31 -8.42
CA HIS A 188 13.90 10.06 -8.63
C HIS A 188 14.22 10.97 -7.43
N ASP A 189 13.22 11.62 -6.85
CA ASP A 189 13.40 12.48 -5.68
C ASP A 189 13.76 11.67 -4.44
N MET A 190 13.09 10.55 -4.24
CA MET A 190 13.41 9.61 -3.17
C MET A 190 14.85 9.13 -3.24
N LEU A 191 15.29 8.66 -4.39
CA LEU A 191 16.64 8.13 -4.57
C LEU A 191 17.75 9.20 -4.52
N LYS A 192 17.42 10.51 -4.41
CA LYS A 192 18.40 11.57 -4.08
C LYS A 192 18.70 11.64 -2.59
N ILE A 193 17.74 11.23 -1.75
CA ILE A 193 17.80 11.40 -0.29
C ILE A 193 18.04 10.05 0.39
N HIS A 194 17.40 9.00 -0.08
CA HIS A 194 17.37 7.67 0.52
C HIS A 194 18.13 6.67 -0.36
N HIS A 195 19.03 5.93 0.27
CA HIS A 195 19.94 5.03 -0.43
C HIS A 195 20.06 3.65 0.23
N ALA A 196 19.14 3.28 1.14
CA ALA A 196 19.15 1.94 1.71
C ALA A 196 18.82 0.87 0.63
N PRO A 197 19.32 -0.36 0.75
CA PRO A 197 19.01 -1.43 -0.20
C PRO A 197 17.50 -1.64 -0.40
N LEU A 198 16.70 -1.43 0.65
CA LEU A 198 15.24 -1.51 0.61
C LEU A 198 14.63 -0.47 -0.33
N ASP A 199 15.18 0.75 -0.37
CA ASP A 199 14.63 1.83 -1.21
C ASP A 199 14.73 1.48 -2.69
N PHE A 200 15.84 0.91 -3.13
CA PHE A 200 16.02 0.42 -4.50
C PHE A 200 15.02 -0.68 -4.85
N ARG A 201 14.79 -1.60 -3.92
CA ARG A 201 13.84 -2.70 -4.11
C ARG A 201 12.40 -2.16 -4.22
N GLU A 202 11.99 -1.23 -3.34
CA GLU A 202 10.64 -0.63 -3.38
C GLU A 202 10.43 0.17 -4.67
N CYS A 203 11.40 1.00 -5.08
CA CYS A 203 11.33 1.73 -6.33
C CYS A 203 11.19 0.81 -7.54
N GLN A 204 11.96 -0.28 -7.58
CA GLN A 204 11.83 -1.25 -8.67
C GLN A 204 10.47 -1.95 -8.65
N HIS A 205 9.93 -2.23 -7.47
CA HIS A 205 8.60 -2.84 -7.35
C HIS A 205 7.52 -1.94 -7.97
N THR A 206 7.56 -0.64 -7.71
CA THR A 206 6.67 0.33 -8.36
C THR A 206 6.83 0.33 -9.89
N MET A 207 8.08 0.35 -10.39
CA MET A 207 8.33 0.27 -11.84
C MET A 207 7.80 -1.03 -12.45
N LYS A 208 7.91 -2.15 -11.73
CA LYS A 208 7.31 -3.44 -12.12
C LYS A 208 5.80 -3.34 -12.23
N SER A 209 5.14 -2.77 -11.23
CA SER A 209 3.67 -2.63 -11.22
C SER A 209 3.19 -1.85 -12.42
N VAL A 210 3.84 -0.71 -12.74
CA VAL A 210 3.51 0.08 -13.94
C VAL A 210 3.74 -0.72 -15.24
N ALA A 211 4.88 -1.42 -15.36
CA ALA A 211 5.14 -2.26 -16.52
C ALA A 211 4.08 -3.34 -16.69
N MET A 212 3.67 -3.98 -15.59
CA MET A 212 2.63 -5.01 -15.60
C MET A 212 1.26 -4.45 -15.97
N ALA A 213 0.89 -3.26 -15.46
CA ALA A 213 -0.36 -2.58 -15.82
C ALA A 213 -0.43 -2.36 -17.35
N TYR A 214 0.64 -1.84 -17.97
CA TYR A 214 0.71 -1.67 -19.43
C TYR A 214 0.70 -3.02 -20.18
N ILE A 215 1.38 -4.05 -19.70
CA ILE A 215 1.35 -5.39 -20.34
C ILE A 215 -0.07 -5.95 -20.31
N GLN A 216 -0.80 -5.80 -19.20
CA GLN A 216 -2.18 -6.26 -19.04
C GLN A 216 -3.15 -5.47 -19.93
N ALA A 217 -2.92 -4.17 -20.10
CA ALA A 217 -3.68 -3.31 -21.00
C ALA A 217 -3.35 -3.53 -22.50
N GLY A 218 -2.33 -4.34 -22.83
CA GLY A 218 -1.87 -4.56 -24.19
C GLY A 218 -0.98 -3.44 -24.77
N GLU A 219 -0.59 -2.47 -23.95
CA GLU A 219 0.22 -1.29 -24.30
C GLU A 219 1.73 -1.61 -24.21
N TYR A 220 2.18 -2.59 -24.99
CA TYR A 220 3.52 -3.17 -24.87
C TYR A 220 4.66 -2.17 -25.10
N ASP A 221 4.46 -1.20 -25.98
CA ASP A 221 5.48 -0.17 -26.27
C ASP A 221 5.64 0.80 -25.09
N LYS A 222 4.59 1.00 -24.29
CA LYS A 222 4.65 1.80 -23.06
C LYS A 222 5.24 1.01 -21.89
N ALA A 223 5.11 -0.31 -21.87
CA ALA A 223 5.72 -1.16 -20.86
C ALA A 223 7.26 -1.23 -20.96
N MET A 224 7.80 -1.21 -22.19
CA MET A 224 9.24 -1.37 -22.47
C MET A 224 10.11 -0.37 -21.69
N PRO A 225 9.88 0.96 -21.73
CA PRO A 225 10.70 1.92 -21.01
C PRO A 225 10.74 1.67 -19.48
N TRP A 226 9.68 1.14 -18.90
CA TRP A 226 9.63 0.82 -17.48
C TRP A 226 10.48 -0.39 -17.13
N ILE A 227 10.54 -1.38 -18.01
CA ILE A 227 11.42 -2.55 -17.86
C ILE A 227 12.89 -2.15 -18.03
N GLU A 228 13.21 -1.23 -18.93
CA GLU A 228 14.56 -0.69 -19.11
C GLU A 228 15.03 0.10 -17.87
N ARG A 229 14.12 0.87 -17.25
CA ARG A 229 14.40 1.56 -15.98
C ARG A 229 14.63 0.57 -14.83
N GLN A 230 13.81 -0.51 -14.76
CA GLN A 230 14.04 -1.59 -13.78
C GLN A 230 15.43 -2.22 -13.95
N ASP A 231 15.85 -2.49 -15.21
CA ASP A 231 17.16 -3.08 -15.50
C ASP A 231 18.32 -2.15 -15.11
N SER A 232 18.16 -0.86 -15.36
CA SER A 232 19.12 0.16 -14.95
C SER A 232 19.23 0.25 -13.42
N LEU A 233 18.09 0.28 -12.72
CA LEU A 233 18.04 0.34 -11.26
C LEU A 233 18.63 -0.93 -10.62
N PHE A 234 18.29 -2.10 -11.16
CA PHE A 234 18.87 -3.38 -10.74
C PHE A 234 20.39 -3.40 -10.90
N THR A 235 20.90 -2.88 -12.02
CA THR A 235 22.33 -2.80 -12.27
C THR A 235 23.03 -1.94 -11.22
N ILE A 236 22.47 -0.77 -10.90
CA ILE A 236 22.98 0.14 -9.87
C ILE A 236 22.97 -0.56 -8.50
N ALA A 237 21.82 -1.11 -8.09
CA ALA A 237 21.66 -1.77 -6.79
C ALA A 237 22.61 -2.96 -6.63
N SER A 238 22.79 -3.76 -7.68
CA SER A 238 23.66 -4.95 -7.68
C SER A 238 25.15 -4.62 -7.53
N ALA A 239 25.59 -3.45 -8.02
CA ALA A 239 26.97 -3.00 -7.95
C ALA A 239 27.35 -2.42 -6.57
N ARG A 240 26.40 -2.17 -5.69
CA ARG A 240 26.65 -1.56 -4.38
C ARG A 240 27.35 -2.51 -3.43
N SER A 241 28.22 -1.97 -2.56
CA SER A 241 28.93 -2.74 -1.53
C SER A 241 28.03 -3.16 -0.36
N ASP A 242 26.98 -2.36 -0.08
CA ASP A 242 26.00 -2.57 0.99
C ASP A 242 24.72 -3.30 0.51
N ARG A 243 24.75 -3.87 -0.72
CA ARG A 243 23.58 -4.57 -1.28
C ARG A 243 23.09 -5.71 -0.39
N ASP A 244 21.78 -5.81 -0.22
CA ASP A 244 21.13 -6.97 0.36
C ASP A 244 20.91 -8.04 -0.72
N THR A 245 21.44 -9.25 -0.47
CA THR A 245 21.37 -10.35 -1.45
C THR A 245 19.94 -10.85 -1.67
N LEU A 246 19.07 -10.74 -0.66
CA LEU A 246 17.67 -11.12 -0.78
C LEU A 246 16.92 -10.14 -1.69
N TYR A 247 17.11 -8.83 -1.46
CA TYR A 247 16.48 -7.80 -2.30
C TYR A 247 17.00 -7.86 -3.74
N ILE A 248 18.29 -8.08 -3.95
CA ILE A 248 18.83 -8.27 -5.31
C ILE A 248 18.22 -9.48 -6.00
N ASP A 249 17.99 -10.58 -5.28
CA ASP A 249 17.32 -11.76 -5.84
C ASP A 249 15.86 -11.49 -6.22
N GLU A 250 15.13 -10.75 -5.38
CA GLU A 250 13.77 -10.29 -5.65
C GLU A 250 13.72 -9.36 -6.87
N MET A 251 14.59 -8.36 -6.92
CA MET A 251 14.70 -7.43 -8.04
C MET A 251 15.00 -8.16 -9.36
N LYS A 252 15.89 -9.15 -9.34
CA LYS A 252 16.19 -9.99 -10.50
C LYS A 252 14.99 -10.81 -10.94
N ALA A 253 14.27 -11.40 -10.00
CA ALA A 253 13.07 -12.18 -10.28
C ALA A 253 11.99 -11.31 -10.95
N ASP A 254 11.71 -10.15 -10.39
CA ASP A 254 10.71 -9.22 -10.89
C ASP A 254 11.04 -8.69 -12.29
N LEU A 255 12.29 -8.31 -12.53
CA LEU A 255 12.77 -7.88 -13.85
C LEU A 255 12.66 -8.99 -14.89
N SER A 256 13.11 -10.20 -14.55
CA SER A 256 13.03 -11.35 -15.45
C SER A 256 11.59 -11.75 -15.77
N TYR A 257 10.70 -11.64 -14.79
CA TYR A 257 9.27 -11.89 -14.96
C TYR A 257 8.63 -10.88 -15.95
N CYS A 258 8.89 -9.59 -15.78
CA CYS A 258 8.40 -8.56 -16.69
C CYS A 258 8.94 -8.76 -18.13
N LYS A 259 10.25 -9.01 -18.28
CA LYS A 259 10.87 -9.33 -19.57
C LYS A 259 10.23 -10.55 -20.22
N MET A 260 10.02 -11.61 -19.48
CA MET A 260 9.40 -12.85 -19.96
C MET A 260 8.00 -12.60 -20.54
N LEU A 261 7.14 -11.89 -19.79
CA LEU A 261 5.77 -11.61 -20.24
C LEU A 261 5.74 -10.66 -21.44
N LEU A 262 6.49 -9.57 -21.38
CA LEU A 262 6.54 -8.61 -22.48
C LEU A 262 7.02 -9.26 -23.78
N GLU A 263 8.14 -9.97 -23.74
CA GLU A 263 8.71 -10.64 -24.91
C GLU A 263 7.76 -11.70 -25.47
N HIS A 264 7.10 -12.45 -24.60
CA HIS A 264 6.09 -13.43 -25.04
C HIS A 264 4.94 -12.75 -25.77
N LYS A 265 4.38 -11.68 -25.24
CA LYS A 265 3.26 -10.92 -25.84
C LYS A 265 3.64 -10.27 -27.15
N ARG A 266 4.89 -9.87 -27.33
CA ARG A 266 5.43 -9.33 -28.60
C ARG A 266 5.84 -10.41 -29.62
N GLY A 267 5.70 -11.68 -29.28
CA GLY A 267 6.05 -12.82 -30.15
C GLY A 267 7.53 -13.21 -30.13
N GLY A 268 8.32 -12.63 -29.25
CA GLY A 268 9.75 -12.91 -29.07
C GLY A 268 10.02 -14.22 -28.27
N LYS A 269 9.61 -15.37 -28.80
CA LYS A 269 9.67 -16.67 -28.10
C LYS A 269 11.03 -17.00 -27.49
N VAL A 270 12.13 -16.72 -28.22
CA VAL A 270 13.49 -17.03 -27.75
C VAL A 270 13.89 -16.11 -26.59
N ALA A 271 13.56 -14.82 -26.68
CA ALA A 271 13.85 -13.84 -25.62
C ALA A 271 13.00 -14.13 -24.38
N ALA A 272 11.71 -14.44 -24.55
CA ALA A 272 10.82 -14.83 -23.46
C ALA A 272 11.33 -16.07 -22.70
N GLU A 273 11.74 -17.12 -23.44
CA GLU A 273 12.28 -18.35 -22.83
C GLU A 273 13.62 -18.10 -22.11
N ARG A 274 14.46 -17.20 -22.61
CA ARG A 274 15.68 -16.77 -21.90
C ARG A 274 15.33 -16.10 -20.59
N ALA A 275 14.42 -15.14 -20.62
CA ALA A 275 13.97 -14.42 -19.42
C ALA A 275 13.30 -15.37 -18.41
N TYR A 276 12.53 -16.37 -18.87
CA TYR A 276 11.98 -17.40 -18.00
C TYR A 276 13.07 -18.24 -17.32
N ARG A 277 14.13 -18.62 -18.02
CA ARG A 277 15.26 -19.33 -17.42
C ARG A 277 15.98 -18.47 -16.38
N ASP A 278 16.21 -17.19 -16.69
CA ASP A 278 16.82 -16.24 -15.75
C ASP A 278 15.97 -16.10 -14.48
N TYR A 279 14.63 -16.05 -14.65
CA TYR A 279 13.67 -16.07 -13.52
C TYR A 279 13.82 -17.31 -12.66
N LEU A 280 13.87 -18.50 -13.25
CA LEU A 280 13.98 -19.78 -12.53
C LEU A 280 15.30 -19.94 -11.74
N LEU A 281 16.36 -19.18 -12.08
CA LEU A 281 17.62 -19.15 -11.35
C LEU A 281 17.56 -18.40 -10.03
N THR A 282 16.49 -17.61 -9.80
CA THR A 282 16.32 -16.84 -8.55
C THR A 282 15.74 -17.72 -7.44
N ARG A 283 16.02 -17.39 -6.18
CA ARG A 283 15.38 -18.02 -5.01
C ARG A 283 13.91 -17.61 -4.90
N THR A 284 13.64 -16.37 -5.23
CA THR A 284 12.29 -15.76 -5.20
C THR A 284 11.31 -16.50 -6.11
N SER A 285 11.74 -17.00 -7.28
CA SER A 285 10.89 -17.79 -8.19
C SER A 285 10.36 -19.10 -7.57
N LYS A 286 10.97 -19.57 -6.46
CA LYS A 286 10.57 -20.80 -5.75
C LYS A 286 9.49 -20.53 -4.68
N ARG A 287 9.18 -19.30 -4.39
CA ARG A 287 8.08 -18.95 -3.48
C ARG A 287 6.74 -19.21 -4.16
N ILE A 288 5.75 -19.73 -3.43
CA ILE A 288 4.47 -20.16 -3.98
C ILE A 288 3.77 -19.10 -4.84
N GLY A 289 3.74 -17.86 -4.41
CA GLY A 289 3.13 -16.76 -5.18
C GLY A 289 3.83 -16.53 -6.52
N HIS A 290 5.17 -16.61 -6.56
CA HIS A 290 5.96 -16.43 -7.78
C HIS A 290 5.81 -17.63 -8.72
N ILE A 291 5.73 -18.86 -8.18
CA ILE A 291 5.45 -20.06 -8.96
C ILE A 291 4.10 -19.90 -9.68
N ILE A 292 3.05 -19.53 -8.95
CA ILE A 292 1.71 -19.35 -9.52
C ILE A 292 1.67 -18.24 -10.56
N ASN A 293 2.33 -17.09 -10.30
CA ASN A 293 2.39 -16.00 -11.28
C ASN A 293 3.04 -16.43 -12.60
N SER A 294 4.12 -17.21 -12.55
CA SER A 294 4.78 -17.71 -13.78
C SER A 294 4.01 -18.81 -14.52
N THR A 295 3.00 -19.41 -13.87
CA THR A 295 2.22 -20.51 -14.44
C THR A 295 1.36 -20.05 -15.63
N GLU A 296 0.94 -18.77 -15.66
CA GLU A 296 0.27 -18.23 -16.84
C GLU A 296 1.13 -18.33 -18.10
N TYR A 297 2.43 -18.01 -18.00
CA TYR A 297 3.37 -18.17 -19.10
C TYR A 297 3.48 -19.62 -19.57
N LEU A 298 3.52 -20.57 -18.64
CA LEU A 298 3.52 -22.00 -18.95
C LEU A 298 2.26 -22.42 -19.73
N MET A 299 1.10 -21.94 -19.30
CA MET A 299 -0.17 -22.18 -19.98
C MET A 299 -0.18 -21.61 -21.40
N GLN A 300 0.34 -20.38 -21.58
CA GLN A 300 0.39 -19.72 -22.91
C GLN A 300 1.41 -20.35 -23.86
N THR A 301 2.43 -21.03 -23.33
CA THR A 301 3.47 -21.71 -24.12
C THR A 301 3.22 -23.20 -24.32
N GLY A 302 2.07 -23.73 -23.86
CA GLY A 302 1.69 -25.13 -24.04
C GLY A 302 2.37 -26.09 -23.07
N ARG A 303 3.03 -25.61 -22.03
CA ARG A 303 3.71 -26.41 -20.99
C ARG A 303 2.72 -26.83 -19.89
N TYR A 304 1.62 -27.46 -20.33
CA TYR A 304 0.47 -27.73 -19.46
C TYR A 304 0.77 -28.68 -18.30
N SER A 305 1.69 -29.65 -18.49
CA SER A 305 2.07 -30.55 -17.41
C SER A 305 2.76 -29.83 -16.27
N GLU A 306 3.73 -28.94 -16.59
CA GLU A 306 4.42 -28.12 -15.60
C GLU A 306 3.46 -27.13 -14.91
N ALA A 307 2.53 -26.55 -15.69
CA ALA A 307 1.49 -25.68 -15.12
C ALA A 307 0.60 -26.44 -14.12
N ALA A 308 0.22 -27.68 -14.44
CA ALA A 308 -0.58 -28.51 -13.55
C ALA A 308 0.17 -28.86 -12.26
N ASP A 309 1.47 -29.18 -12.35
CA ASP A 309 2.32 -29.46 -11.19
C ASP A 309 2.45 -28.21 -10.28
N ASN A 310 2.61 -27.03 -10.87
CA ASN A 310 2.65 -25.78 -10.13
C ASN A 310 1.34 -25.47 -9.37
N TYR A 311 0.18 -25.76 -10.01
CA TYR A 311 -1.10 -25.58 -9.33
C TYR A 311 -1.35 -26.61 -8.21
N GLU A 312 -0.75 -27.78 -8.27
CA GLU A 312 -0.84 -28.79 -7.20
C GLU A 312 -0.16 -28.32 -5.91
N LEU A 313 0.94 -27.56 -6.02
CA LEU A 313 1.62 -26.94 -4.87
C LEU A 313 0.71 -25.98 -4.11
N LEU A 314 -0.25 -25.35 -4.79
CA LEU A 314 -1.19 -24.42 -4.17
C LEU A 314 -2.13 -25.09 -3.16
N ASP A 315 -2.46 -26.39 -3.34
CA ASP A 315 -3.38 -27.10 -2.46
C ASP A 315 -2.87 -27.15 -1.01
N SER A 316 -1.58 -27.45 -0.85
CA SER A 316 -0.98 -27.48 0.49
C SER A 316 -0.98 -26.08 1.15
N TYR A 317 -0.77 -25.03 0.37
CA TYR A 317 -0.81 -23.65 0.84
C TYR A 317 -2.22 -23.27 1.29
N MET A 318 -3.24 -23.53 0.47
CA MET A 318 -4.63 -23.19 0.77
C MET A 318 -5.15 -23.95 1.99
N ASN A 319 -4.79 -25.22 2.12
CA ASN A 319 -5.18 -26.05 3.27
C ASN A 319 -4.51 -25.61 4.57
N SER A 320 -3.27 -25.09 4.51
CA SER A 320 -2.53 -24.67 5.70
C SER A 320 -2.94 -23.29 6.25
N SER A 321 -3.53 -22.41 5.41
CA SER A 321 -3.80 -21.01 5.75
C SER A 321 -5.25 -20.70 6.13
N ALA A 322 -6.10 -21.70 6.34
CA ALA A 322 -7.54 -21.52 6.55
C ALA A 322 -8.19 -20.63 5.46
N PHE A 323 -7.76 -20.84 4.22
CA PHE A 323 -8.09 -20.02 3.07
C PHE A 323 -9.57 -20.08 2.73
N GLU A 324 -10.24 -18.93 2.63
CA GLU A 324 -11.63 -18.85 2.20
C GLU A 324 -11.73 -18.86 0.68
N ILE A 325 -12.40 -19.85 0.13
CA ILE A 325 -12.64 -19.93 -1.32
C ILE A 325 -13.85 -19.07 -1.65
N ASP A 326 -13.65 -17.99 -2.40
CA ASP A 326 -14.69 -17.17 -3.01
C ASP A 326 -14.73 -17.35 -4.54
N LEU A 327 -15.61 -16.63 -5.24
CA LEU A 327 -15.72 -16.73 -6.71
C LEU A 327 -14.46 -16.26 -7.43
N GLU A 328 -13.77 -15.27 -6.88
CA GLU A 328 -12.52 -14.77 -7.46
C GLU A 328 -11.42 -15.83 -7.38
N ASN A 329 -11.30 -16.50 -6.23
CA ASN A 329 -10.35 -17.60 -6.03
C ASN A 329 -10.66 -18.79 -6.93
N ILE A 330 -11.93 -19.12 -7.15
CA ILE A 330 -12.33 -20.11 -8.13
C ILE A 330 -11.85 -19.69 -9.53
N GLY A 331 -12.09 -18.45 -9.92
CA GLY A 331 -11.67 -17.92 -11.22
C GLY A 331 -10.15 -17.87 -11.40
N ARG A 332 -9.43 -17.47 -10.36
CA ARG A 332 -7.98 -17.21 -10.41
C ARG A 332 -7.14 -18.50 -10.27
N TYR A 333 -7.61 -19.47 -9.49
CA TYR A 333 -6.82 -20.66 -9.15
C TYR A 333 -7.44 -21.96 -9.64
N PHE A 334 -8.70 -22.22 -9.36
CA PHE A 334 -9.30 -23.52 -9.64
C PHE A 334 -9.61 -23.73 -11.13
N PHE A 335 -10.16 -22.74 -11.84
CA PHE A 335 -10.37 -22.87 -13.28
C PHE A 335 -9.07 -23.02 -14.06
N PRO A 336 -8.02 -22.23 -13.83
CA PRO A 336 -6.73 -22.47 -14.48
C PRO A 336 -6.12 -23.82 -14.14
N LYS A 337 -6.23 -24.30 -12.90
CA LYS A 337 -5.79 -25.62 -12.47
C LYS A 337 -6.54 -26.74 -13.21
N TYR A 338 -7.87 -26.61 -13.31
CA TYR A 338 -8.70 -27.52 -14.11
C TYR A 338 -8.22 -27.57 -15.56
N ARG A 339 -8.06 -26.41 -16.20
CA ARG A 339 -7.60 -26.31 -17.59
C ARG A 339 -6.20 -26.89 -17.80
N ALA A 340 -5.27 -26.62 -16.88
CA ALA A 340 -3.93 -27.16 -16.94
C ALA A 340 -3.94 -28.69 -16.94
N ASN A 341 -4.67 -29.30 -16.02
CA ASN A 341 -4.81 -30.76 -15.94
C ASN A 341 -5.48 -31.35 -17.17
N LEU A 342 -6.56 -30.71 -17.65
CA LEU A 342 -7.27 -31.18 -18.85
C LEU A 342 -6.36 -31.16 -20.09
N LEU A 343 -5.64 -30.05 -20.32
CA LEU A 343 -4.74 -29.93 -21.46
C LEU A 343 -3.45 -30.76 -21.33
N ALA A 344 -3.04 -31.08 -20.12
CA ALA A 344 -1.97 -32.03 -19.83
C ALA A 344 -2.40 -33.52 -20.01
N GLY A 345 -3.67 -33.76 -20.31
CA GLY A 345 -4.21 -35.12 -20.44
C GLY A 345 -4.48 -35.83 -19.11
N ARG A 346 -4.41 -35.13 -17.97
CA ARG A 346 -4.63 -35.66 -16.61
C ARG A 346 -6.13 -35.66 -16.28
N LYS A 347 -6.90 -36.52 -16.93
CA LYS A 347 -8.37 -36.54 -16.88
C LYS A 347 -8.93 -36.69 -15.47
N ASP A 348 -8.35 -37.59 -14.67
CA ASP A 348 -8.81 -37.83 -13.30
C ASP A 348 -8.56 -36.61 -12.39
N SER A 349 -7.40 -36.01 -12.51
CA SER A 349 -7.09 -34.78 -11.79
C SER A 349 -7.99 -33.61 -12.23
N ALA A 350 -8.28 -33.50 -13.53
CA ALA A 350 -9.22 -32.48 -14.03
C ALA A 350 -10.62 -32.71 -13.47
N LEU A 351 -11.12 -33.94 -13.46
CA LEU A 351 -12.42 -34.29 -12.89
C LEU A 351 -12.47 -33.99 -11.38
N TYR A 352 -11.40 -34.31 -10.65
CA TYR A 352 -11.29 -33.97 -9.22
C TYR A 352 -11.43 -32.46 -8.98
N VAL A 353 -10.69 -31.65 -9.74
CA VAL A 353 -10.78 -30.19 -9.62
C VAL A 353 -12.17 -29.66 -10.01
N ALA A 354 -12.80 -30.24 -11.05
CA ALA A 354 -14.15 -29.84 -11.43
C ALA A 354 -15.17 -30.13 -10.31
N ASN A 355 -15.04 -31.25 -9.61
CA ASN A 355 -15.87 -31.55 -8.43
C ASN A 355 -15.62 -30.57 -7.28
N GLN A 356 -14.34 -30.25 -7.01
CA GLN A 356 -14.02 -29.22 -6.01
C GLN A 356 -14.66 -27.85 -6.33
N ILE A 357 -14.66 -27.44 -7.60
CA ILE A 357 -15.34 -26.21 -8.04
C ILE A 357 -16.85 -26.31 -7.78
N ALA A 358 -17.49 -27.42 -8.17
CA ALA A 358 -18.93 -27.62 -7.99
C ALA A 358 -19.32 -27.60 -6.51
N GLU A 359 -18.57 -28.28 -5.64
CA GLU A 359 -18.81 -28.31 -4.19
C GLU A 359 -18.59 -26.96 -3.52
N ALA A 360 -17.61 -26.19 -3.99
CA ALA A 360 -17.27 -24.89 -3.41
C ALA A 360 -18.18 -23.73 -3.91
N TYR A 361 -18.82 -23.89 -5.07
CA TYR A 361 -19.45 -22.78 -5.80
C TYR A 361 -20.52 -22.02 -4.99
N ASP A 362 -21.46 -22.74 -4.36
CA ASP A 362 -22.52 -22.10 -3.59
C ASP A 362 -21.97 -21.35 -2.37
N SER A 363 -21.02 -21.97 -1.68
CA SER A 363 -20.33 -21.35 -0.55
C SER A 363 -19.52 -20.14 -0.98
N ALA A 364 -18.83 -20.21 -2.12
CA ALA A 364 -18.07 -19.11 -2.70
C ALA A 364 -18.97 -17.94 -3.07
N LEU A 365 -20.14 -18.21 -3.64
CA LEU A 365 -21.12 -17.17 -3.95
C LEU A 365 -21.63 -16.45 -2.68
N VAL A 366 -21.87 -17.19 -1.60
CA VAL A 366 -22.26 -16.60 -0.31
C VAL A 366 -21.13 -15.74 0.26
N ARG A 367 -19.88 -16.21 0.18
CA ARG A 367 -18.71 -15.46 0.63
C ARG A 367 -18.50 -14.19 -0.18
N GLN A 368 -18.67 -14.27 -1.51
CA GLN A 368 -18.57 -13.09 -2.38
C GLN A 368 -19.62 -12.04 -2.00
N LYS A 369 -20.87 -12.42 -1.84
CA LYS A 369 -21.95 -11.50 -1.39
C LYS A 369 -21.65 -10.89 -0.02
N ARG A 370 -21.05 -11.67 0.90
CA ARG A 370 -20.62 -11.17 2.21
C ARG A 370 -19.50 -10.15 2.08
N ASN A 371 -18.50 -10.40 1.22
CA ASN A 371 -17.43 -9.47 0.95
C ASN A 371 -17.96 -8.16 0.31
N ASP A 372 -18.86 -8.25 -0.66
CA ASP A 372 -19.51 -7.09 -1.29
C ASP A 372 -20.32 -6.27 -0.27
N ALA A 373 -21.08 -6.94 0.59
CA ALA A 373 -21.82 -6.28 1.66
C ALA A 373 -20.89 -5.59 2.68
N ALA A 374 -19.78 -6.25 3.04
CA ALA A 374 -18.77 -5.68 3.94
C ALA A 374 -18.10 -4.45 3.31
N LEU A 375 -17.79 -4.50 2.02
CA LEU A 375 -17.23 -3.37 1.27
C LEU A 375 -18.19 -2.18 1.28
N LEU A 376 -19.47 -2.41 1.01
CA LEU A 376 -20.49 -1.37 1.02
C LEU A 376 -20.64 -0.76 2.42
N ALA A 377 -20.74 -1.60 3.46
CA ALA A 377 -20.83 -1.14 4.85
C ALA A 377 -19.62 -0.30 5.27
N MET A 378 -18.42 -0.75 4.89
CA MET A 378 -17.19 -0.01 5.15
C MET A 378 -17.16 1.34 4.45
N ALA A 379 -17.59 1.41 3.18
CA ALA A 379 -17.61 2.67 2.44
C ALA A 379 -18.51 3.71 3.12
N TYR A 380 -19.68 3.31 3.62
CA TYR A 380 -20.57 4.18 4.41
C TYR A 380 -19.90 4.62 5.74
N ASP A 381 -19.31 3.67 6.45
CA ASP A 381 -18.65 3.92 7.73
C ASP A 381 -17.48 4.92 7.59
N MET A 382 -16.73 4.81 6.52
CA MET A 382 -15.63 5.74 6.23
C MET A 382 -16.14 7.15 5.91
N GLU A 383 -17.19 7.27 5.08
CA GLU A 383 -17.79 8.56 4.74
C GLU A 383 -18.36 9.27 5.98
N ASP A 384 -19.05 8.54 6.87
CA ASP A 384 -19.57 9.10 8.12
C ASP A 384 -18.44 9.59 9.04
N LYS A 385 -17.36 8.81 9.18
CA LYS A 385 -16.21 9.18 10.00
C LYS A 385 -15.45 10.38 9.44
N GLU A 386 -15.29 10.46 8.13
CA GLU A 386 -14.68 11.62 7.47
C GLU A 386 -15.50 12.89 7.70
N ARG A 387 -16.83 12.77 7.63
CA ARG A 387 -17.75 13.88 7.92
C ARG A 387 -17.63 14.33 9.39
N GLU A 388 -17.63 13.39 10.35
CA GLU A 388 -17.46 13.69 11.76
C GLU A 388 -16.12 14.38 12.05
N GLN A 389 -15.03 13.93 11.42
CA GLN A 389 -13.71 14.57 11.55
C GLN A 389 -13.70 15.98 10.94
N ALA A 390 -14.33 16.17 9.79
CA ALA A 390 -14.44 17.49 9.16
C ALA A 390 -15.22 18.48 10.06
N GLU A 391 -16.35 18.02 10.63
CA GLU A 391 -17.14 18.81 11.59
C GLU A 391 -16.33 19.15 12.85
N HIS A 392 -15.58 18.20 13.39
CA HIS A 392 -14.72 18.43 14.56
C HIS A 392 -13.61 19.44 14.24
N LYS A 393 -12.91 19.31 13.11
CA LYS A 393 -11.91 20.26 12.65
C LYS A 393 -12.49 21.68 12.47
N ALA A 394 -13.69 21.78 11.91
CA ALA A 394 -14.39 23.04 11.73
C ALA A 394 -14.73 23.71 13.08
N LYS A 395 -15.21 22.93 14.08
CA LYS A 395 -15.45 23.42 15.44
C LYS A 395 -14.17 23.94 16.10
N MET A 396 -13.10 23.15 16.05
CA MET A 396 -11.79 23.53 16.60
C MET A 396 -11.25 24.81 15.97
N LEU A 397 -11.40 24.96 14.64
CA LEU A 397 -10.99 26.18 13.94
C LEU A 397 -11.82 27.38 14.40
N HIS A 398 -13.13 27.21 14.55
CA HIS A 398 -14.03 28.27 15.04
C HIS A 398 -13.66 28.71 16.47
N GLU A 399 -13.41 27.78 17.38
CA GLU A 399 -12.95 28.06 18.74
C GLU A 399 -11.61 28.82 18.76
N ARG A 400 -10.65 28.40 17.91
CA ARG A 400 -9.36 29.09 17.75
C ARG A 400 -9.54 30.54 17.26
N ILE A 401 -10.43 30.76 16.28
CA ILE A 401 -10.73 32.10 15.77
C ILE A 401 -11.31 32.99 16.87
N ILE A 402 -12.29 32.47 17.66
CA ILE A 402 -12.88 33.22 18.78
C ILE A 402 -11.84 33.54 19.84
N THR A 403 -11.01 32.57 20.23
CA THR A 403 -9.96 32.78 21.23
C THR A 403 -8.94 33.81 20.75
N THR A 404 -8.53 33.72 19.49
CA THR A 404 -7.59 34.72 18.90
C THR A 404 -8.21 36.10 18.86
N ALA A 405 -9.47 36.25 18.46
CA ALA A 405 -10.18 37.53 18.44
C ALA A 405 -10.31 38.13 19.85
N PHE A 406 -10.56 37.28 20.85
CA PHE A 406 -10.64 37.72 22.24
C PHE A 406 -9.27 38.22 22.76
N VAL A 407 -8.18 37.51 22.47
CA VAL A 407 -6.82 37.94 22.84
C VAL A 407 -6.46 39.25 22.15
N VAL A 408 -6.78 39.43 20.87
CA VAL A 408 -6.55 40.67 20.14
C VAL A 408 -7.35 41.82 20.77
N ALA A 409 -8.62 41.60 21.13
CA ALA A 409 -9.45 42.62 21.79
C ALA A 409 -8.86 43.02 23.14
N LEU A 410 -8.38 42.09 23.97
CA LEU A 410 -7.71 42.41 25.23
C LEU A 410 -6.44 43.26 25.03
N ILE A 411 -5.64 42.92 24.04
CA ILE A 411 -4.45 43.69 23.67
C ILE A 411 -4.82 45.12 23.28
N VAL A 412 -5.84 45.32 22.48
CA VAL A 412 -6.34 46.66 22.08
C VAL A 412 -6.81 47.46 23.29
N ILE A 413 -7.61 46.82 24.17
CA ILE A 413 -8.08 47.46 25.41
C ILE A 413 -6.89 47.90 26.30
N PHE A 414 -5.90 47.03 26.45
CA PHE A 414 -4.69 47.33 27.22
C PHE A 414 -3.97 48.58 26.67
N PHE A 415 -3.81 48.69 25.35
CA PHE A 415 -3.16 49.83 24.73
C PHE A 415 -3.98 51.12 24.86
N VAL A 416 -5.30 51.03 24.76
CA VAL A 416 -6.19 52.18 24.97
C VAL A 416 -6.08 52.68 26.43
N LEU A 417 -6.16 51.79 27.41
CA LEU A 417 -5.99 52.13 28.82
C LEU A 417 -4.61 52.73 29.12
N TYR A 418 -3.56 52.14 28.55
CA TYR A 418 -2.20 52.66 28.67
C TYR A 418 -2.08 54.09 28.09
N ALA A 419 -2.67 54.34 26.96
CA ALA A 419 -2.67 55.68 26.32
C ALA A 419 -3.42 56.69 27.16
N ILE A 420 -4.57 56.33 27.77
CA ILE A 420 -5.35 57.18 28.66
C ILE A 420 -4.53 57.53 29.92
N ILE A 421 -3.91 56.54 30.57
CA ILE A 421 -3.07 56.77 31.78
C ILE A 421 -1.88 57.66 31.47
N LYS A 422 -1.26 57.52 30.30
CA LYS A 422 -0.13 58.36 29.88
C LYS A 422 -0.54 59.77 29.58
N ARG A 423 -1.76 60.00 29.06
CA ARG A 423 -2.32 61.34 28.87
C ARG A 423 -2.64 62.02 30.18
N LYS A 424 -3.06 61.35 31.24
CA LYS A 424 -3.34 61.91 32.55
C LYS A 424 -2.08 62.26 33.39
N LYS A 425 -0.91 61.73 32.99
CA LYS A 425 0.39 62.05 33.66
C LYS A 425 1.18 63.09 32.95
N LYS A 426 0.67 63.72 31.89
CA LYS A 426 1.14 64.95 31.28
C LYS A 426 0.19 66.11 31.65
#